data_c1a3f35f59f0223ea0cda5196197805e
#
_entry.id   c1a3f35f59f0223ea0cda5196197805e
#
_cell.length_a   1.000
_cell.length_b   1.000
_cell.length_c   1.000
_cell.angle_alpha   90.00
_cell.angle_beta   90.00
_cell.angle_gamma   90.00
#
_symmetry.space_group_name_H-M   'P 1'
#
loop_
_entity.id
_entity.type
_entity.pdbx_description
1 polymer ?
#
loop_
_entity_poly.entity_id
_entity_poly.type
_entity_poly.pdbx_seq_one_letter_code
_entity_poly.pdbx_strand_id
1 'polypeptide(L)'
;MLYYISYYLYLLKGYGESMAETILILDFGGQYKELIARRVRECSVYSVVKAGDITPEEVKRIDPIGIILTGGPNSVYLDDSPRCDKEIFNMGIPVLGICYGAQLLAFSVGGTVSPCNVSEYGKTKMKVDTSSPLYQGLDKEQIGLMSHTDQITVLPDGFKSVAKTDNCPNASIQNTKRKLYAVQYHPEVESTPNGTKIIRNFLYNVCKAKGDYNLKNLEQELIEKIRKQVGDAHVLLGLSGGVDSSVCAALLSKAIPGRLHCVFVDHGLMRKNEGDEIEEAFKDMDLHFIRVNAEDRFLNALKGVEDPEKKRKIIGAEFVNVFQAETEKLHDVKFLAQGTIYPDVIESGGSKAATIKSHHNVGGLPKDMKFEGVVEPLRSLFKDEVRAPGRQLGLAKNFVERQPFPGPGLGVRIMGEITKEKIEILQNADYIFREEMKKHRVKADQFFAVLTDTRSVGVVGDFRTYDYTIALRAVKTSDFMTCEYVPVPHKVLGIMSTRIVNEVKGAGRVVYDITGKPPATIEWC
;
A
#
# COMPACT_ATOMS: atom_id res chain seq x y z
N MET A 1 -23.58 19.88 -14.53
CA MET A 1 -23.12 20.39 -13.22
C MET A 1 -23.98 19.87 -12.08
N LEU A 2 -25.30 19.93 -12.10
CA LEU A 2 -26.21 19.38 -11.06
C LEU A 2 -26.13 17.84 -10.95
N TYR A 3 -25.93 17.12 -12.03
CA TYR A 3 -25.75 15.66 -12.07
C TYR A 3 -24.44 15.22 -11.39
N TYR A 4 -23.36 15.99 -11.53
CA TYR A 4 -22.09 15.73 -10.86
C TYR A 4 -22.16 15.97 -9.35
N ILE A 5 -22.91 16.96 -8.91
CA ILE A 5 -23.12 17.24 -7.47
C ILE A 5 -24.00 16.16 -6.83
N SER A 6 -25.04 15.67 -7.52
CA SER A 6 -25.89 14.56 -7.05
C SER A 6 -25.12 13.24 -7.00
N TYR A 7 -24.25 12.96 -7.97
CA TYR A 7 -23.38 11.78 -7.99
C TYR A 7 -22.29 11.84 -6.90
N TYR A 8 -21.74 13.02 -6.65
CA TYR A 8 -20.78 13.25 -5.56
C TYR A 8 -21.43 13.11 -4.16
N LEU A 9 -22.66 13.57 -4.01
CA LEU A 9 -23.47 13.37 -2.79
C LEU A 9 -23.90 11.89 -2.62
N TYR A 10 -24.12 11.17 -3.71
CA TYR A 10 -24.40 9.74 -3.70
C TYR A 10 -23.17 8.90 -3.32
N LEU A 11 -21.99 9.25 -3.84
CA LEU A 11 -20.72 8.63 -3.44
C LEU A 11 -20.39 8.90 -1.97
N LEU A 12 -20.67 10.11 -1.48
CA LEU A 12 -20.48 10.46 -0.06
C LEU A 12 -21.47 9.73 0.87
N LYS A 13 -22.68 9.41 0.40
CA LYS A 13 -23.67 8.62 1.16
C LYS A 13 -23.46 7.10 1.04
N GLY A 14 -22.83 6.60 -0.03
CA GLY A 14 -22.67 5.17 -0.28
C GLY A 14 -21.42 4.52 0.32
N TYR A 15 -20.43 5.28 0.75
CA TYR A 15 -19.15 4.77 1.28
C TYR A 15 -18.98 4.92 2.80
N GLY A 16 -20.01 5.34 3.54
CA GLY A 16 -19.90 5.76 4.95
C GLY A 16 -20.60 4.90 6.00
N GLU A 17 -21.29 3.83 5.64
CA GLU A 17 -21.94 2.97 6.64
C GLU A 17 -21.20 1.64 6.81
N SER A 18 -20.01 1.69 7.42
CA SER A 18 -19.53 0.55 8.21
C SER A 18 -20.41 0.49 9.47
N MET A 19 -21.09 -0.63 9.72
CA MET A 19 -21.78 -0.85 11.01
C MET A 19 -20.78 -1.02 12.17
N ALA A 20 -19.48 -1.02 11.89
CA ALA A 20 -18.40 -1.14 12.87
C ALA A 20 -18.03 0.22 13.48
N GLU A 21 -17.66 0.20 14.76
CA GLU A 21 -17.14 1.37 15.46
C GLU A 21 -15.89 1.92 14.76
N THR A 22 -15.86 3.22 14.51
CA THR A 22 -14.86 3.87 13.65
C THR A 22 -13.90 4.75 14.43
N ILE A 23 -12.61 4.66 14.15
CA ILE A 23 -11.59 5.64 14.54
C ILE A 23 -11.32 6.58 13.36
N LEU A 24 -11.45 7.87 13.61
CA LEU A 24 -11.11 8.91 12.66
C LEU A 24 -9.62 9.29 12.80
N ILE A 25 -8.89 9.24 11.71
CA ILE A 25 -7.48 9.61 11.65
C ILE A 25 -7.36 10.90 10.84
N LEU A 26 -6.82 11.96 11.46
CA LEU A 26 -6.60 13.24 10.81
C LEU A 26 -5.16 13.35 10.31
N ASP A 27 -5.01 13.56 8.99
CA ASP A 27 -3.75 13.62 8.29
C ASP A 27 -3.17 15.03 8.27
N PHE A 28 -1.98 15.20 8.83
CA PHE A 28 -1.20 16.46 8.82
C PHE A 28 0.06 16.36 7.94
N GLY A 29 0.08 15.45 6.98
CA GLY A 29 1.19 15.27 6.02
C GLY A 29 2.30 14.32 6.49
N GLY A 30 2.07 13.58 7.58
CA GLY A 30 3.01 12.58 8.08
C GLY A 30 3.11 11.34 7.19
N GLN A 31 4.30 10.75 7.12
CA GLN A 31 4.58 9.57 6.29
C GLN A 31 3.87 8.29 6.77
N TYR A 32 3.50 8.21 8.06
CA TYR A 32 3.01 6.97 8.69
C TYR A 32 1.49 6.90 8.88
N LYS A 33 0.70 7.80 8.24
CA LYS A 33 -0.76 7.80 8.34
C LYS A 33 -1.42 6.45 8.00
N GLU A 34 -0.89 5.76 6.99
CA GLU A 34 -1.38 4.43 6.59
C GLU A 34 -1.07 3.37 7.65
N LEU A 35 0.13 3.43 8.24
CA LEU A 35 0.51 2.51 9.31
C LEU A 35 -0.38 2.69 10.54
N ILE A 36 -0.71 3.94 10.92
CA ILE A 36 -1.66 4.21 12.01
C ILE A 36 -3.01 3.56 11.71
N ALA A 37 -3.56 3.79 10.50
CA ALA A 37 -4.84 3.22 10.09
C ALA A 37 -4.83 1.68 10.10
N ARG A 38 -3.75 1.09 9.62
CA ARG A 38 -3.55 -0.36 9.62
C ARG A 38 -3.45 -0.92 11.04
N ARG A 39 -2.67 -0.30 11.94
CA ARG A 39 -2.57 -0.74 13.34
C ARG A 39 -3.91 -0.71 14.08
N VAL A 40 -4.76 0.28 13.79
CA VAL A 40 -6.13 0.33 14.34
C VAL A 40 -6.94 -0.89 13.86
N ARG A 41 -6.91 -1.22 12.57
CA ARG A 41 -7.64 -2.37 12.01
C ARG A 41 -7.09 -3.71 12.48
N GLU A 42 -5.78 -3.85 12.63
CA GLU A 42 -5.15 -5.02 13.27
C GLU A 42 -5.64 -5.25 14.71
N CYS A 43 -6.11 -4.18 15.36
CA CYS A 43 -6.78 -4.26 16.66
C CYS A 43 -8.30 -4.50 16.56
N SER A 44 -8.83 -4.93 15.42
CA SER A 44 -10.26 -5.21 15.18
C SER A 44 -11.18 -3.99 15.34
N VAL A 45 -10.70 -2.79 15.00
CA VAL A 45 -11.47 -1.54 14.99
C VAL A 45 -11.34 -0.91 13.60
N TYR A 46 -12.47 -0.46 13.02
CA TYR A 46 -12.43 0.19 11.71
C TYR A 46 -11.76 1.57 11.78
N SER A 47 -11.06 1.96 10.72
CA SER A 47 -10.39 3.25 10.65
C SER A 47 -10.63 3.96 9.33
N VAL A 48 -10.77 5.28 9.38
CA VAL A 48 -10.88 6.13 8.20
C VAL A 48 -9.91 7.30 8.32
N VAL A 49 -9.19 7.60 7.24
CA VAL A 49 -8.27 8.74 7.17
C VAL A 49 -8.96 9.90 6.45
N LYS A 50 -8.88 11.10 7.03
CA LYS A 50 -9.37 12.34 6.46
C LYS A 50 -8.31 13.43 6.58
N ALA A 51 -8.43 14.48 5.76
CA ALA A 51 -7.58 15.65 5.86
C ALA A 51 -7.70 16.32 7.24
N GLY A 52 -6.60 16.92 7.72
CA GLY A 52 -6.55 17.53 9.05
C GLY A 52 -7.50 18.74 9.22
N ASP A 53 -7.91 19.37 8.13
CA ASP A 53 -8.82 20.52 8.09
C ASP A 53 -10.32 20.16 8.06
N ILE A 54 -10.67 18.92 8.39
CA ILE A 54 -12.07 18.47 8.46
C ILE A 54 -12.88 19.32 9.44
N THR A 55 -14.13 19.61 9.09
CA THR A 55 -15.01 20.40 9.96
C THR A 55 -15.61 19.58 11.11
N PRO A 56 -15.95 20.21 12.25
CA PRO A 56 -16.65 19.53 13.35
C PRO A 56 -17.96 18.87 12.93
N GLU A 57 -18.70 19.44 11.96
CA GLU A 57 -19.92 18.88 11.39
C GLU A 57 -19.65 17.57 10.63
N GLU A 58 -18.53 17.50 9.92
CA GLU A 58 -18.10 16.28 9.23
C GLU A 58 -17.67 15.21 10.23
N VAL A 59 -16.97 15.59 11.31
CA VAL A 59 -16.63 14.67 12.41
C VAL A 59 -17.90 14.09 13.04
N LYS A 60 -18.92 14.93 13.32
CA LYS A 60 -20.22 14.48 13.84
C LYS A 60 -20.93 13.51 12.89
N ARG A 61 -20.83 13.71 11.57
CA ARG A 61 -21.43 12.78 10.58
C ARG A 61 -20.75 11.44 10.53
N ILE A 62 -19.42 11.38 10.79
CA ILE A 62 -18.67 10.14 10.86
C ILE A 62 -18.98 9.39 12.16
N ASP A 63 -19.33 10.10 13.22
CA ASP A 63 -19.61 9.59 14.57
C ASP A 63 -18.51 8.65 15.10
N PRO A 64 -17.23 9.11 15.15
CA PRO A 64 -16.13 8.25 15.53
C PRO A 64 -16.10 8.04 17.05
N ILE A 65 -15.74 6.83 17.49
CA ILE A 65 -15.52 6.53 18.92
C ILE A 65 -14.18 7.09 19.45
N GLY A 66 -13.30 7.54 18.57
CA GLY A 66 -12.01 8.17 18.90
C GLY A 66 -11.37 8.82 17.69
N ILE A 67 -10.46 9.75 17.94
CA ILE A 67 -9.71 10.49 16.92
C ILE A 67 -8.22 10.29 17.14
N ILE A 68 -7.47 10.06 16.07
CA ILE A 68 -5.98 10.03 16.10
C ILE A 68 -5.46 11.14 15.19
N LEU A 69 -4.58 11.99 15.72
CA LEU A 69 -3.86 13.01 14.96
C LEU A 69 -2.50 12.46 14.54
N THR A 70 -2.20 12.49 13.24
CA THR A 70 -0.94 11.93 12.71
C THR A 70 0.26 12.81 13.01
N GLY A 71 1.46 12.30 12.74
CA GLY A 71 2.66 13.10 12.58
C GLY A 71 2.56 14.08 11.41
N GLY A 72 3.53 14.97 11.28
CA GLY A 72 3.63 15.94 10.20
C GLY A 72 5.03 16.55 10.14
N PRO A 73 5.42 17.15 9.01
CA PRO A 73 6.78 17.67 8.80
C PRO A 73 7.02 19.07 9.38
N ASN A 74 5.97 19.78 9.80
CA ASN A 74 6.03 21.17 10.20
C ASN A 74 6.17 21.37 11.71
N SER A 75 6.57 22.59 12.12
CA SER A 75 6.50 23.03 13.52
C SER A 75 5.16 23.74 13.80
N VAL A 76 4.45 23.33 14.85
CA VAL A 76 3.06 23.77 15.13
C VAL A 76 2.88 25.27 15.36
N TYR A 77 3.97 25.99 15.70
CA TYR A 77 3.93 27.42 15.94
C TYR A 77 4.14 28.28 14.69
N LEU A 78 4.43 27.68 13.53
CA LEU A 78 4.52 28.39 12.26
C LEU A 78 3.11 28.66 11.70
N ASP A 79 2.93 29.81 11.04
CA ASP A 79 1.63 30.26 10.56
C ASP A 79 1.03 29.39 9.46
N ASP A 80 1.88 28.81 8.60
CA ASP A 80 1.51 27.93 7.48
C ASP A 80 1.36 26.45 7.87
N SER A 81 1.54 26.11 9.14
CA SER A 81 1.45 24.75 9.61
C SER A 81 0.01 24.21 9.57
N PRO A 82 -0.19 22.97 9.12
CA PRO A 82 -1.52 22.39 9.03
C PRO A 82 -2.14 22.24 10.43
N ARG A 83 -3.38 22.69 10.58
CA ARG A 83 -4.13 22.67 11.87
C ARG A 83 -5.51 22.09 11.66
N CYS A 84 -6.09 21.56 12.74
CA CYS A 84 -7.51 21.25 12.80
C CYS A 84 -8.30 22.32 13.57
N ASP A 85 -9.61 22.27 13.44
CA ASP A 85 -10.49 23.10 14.24
C ASP A 85 -10.35 22.73 15.74
N LYS A 86 -10.13 23.74 16.58
CA LYS A 86 -9.96 23.56 18.05
C LYS A 86 -11.20 22.98 18.72
N GLU A 87 -12.39 23.13 18.11
CA GLU A 87 -13.64 22.58 18.64
C GLU A 87 -13.59 21.03 18.69
N ILE A 88 -12.79 20.40 17.83
CA ILE A 88 -12.59 18.93 17.86
C ILE A 88 -12.13 18.46 19.25
N PHE A 89 -11.31 19.24 19.95
CA PHE A 89 -10.84 18.90 21.30
C PHE A 89 -11.90 19.09 22.40
N ASN A 90 -13.02 19.73 22.09
CA ASN A 90 -14.14 20.00 23.00
C ASN A 90 -15.35 19.08 22.76
N MET A 91 -15.33 18.26 21.71
CA MET A 91 -16.45 17.37 21.35
C MET A 91 -16.66 16.20 22.33
N GLY A 92 -15.78 16.00 23.32
CA GLY A 92 -15.87 14.88 24.27
C GLY A 92 -15.44 13.52 23.69
N ILE A 93 -15.03 13.50 22.43
CA ILE A 93 -14.48 12.32 21.75
C ILE A 93 -13.04 12.11 22.22
N PRO A 94 -12.60 10.89 22.56
CA PRO A 94 -11.21 10.59 22.88
C PRO A 94 -10.25 10.97 21.75
N VAL A 95 -9.14 11.66 22.07
CA VAL A 95 -8.13 12.05 21.08
C VAL A 95 -6.75 11.52 21.48
N LEU A 96 -6.03 10.95 20.52
CA LEU A 96 -4.61 10.59 20.62
C LEU A 96 -3.78 11.37 19.59
N GLY A 97 -2.90 12.26 20.02
CA GLY A 97 -1.92 12.92 19.16
C GLY A 97 -0.63 12.12 19.07
N ILE A 98 -0.07 11.97 17.87
CA ILE A 98 1.19 11.28 17.60
C ILE A 98 2.18 12.27 16.97
N CYS A 99 3.36 12.44 17.56
CA CYS A 99 4.47 13.30 17.10
C CYS A 99 3.98 14.74 16.85
N TYR A 100 3.87 15.22 15.62
CA TYR A 100 3.27 16.51 15.29
C TYR A 100 1.85 16.65 15.88
N GLY A 101 1.01 15.62 15.77
CA GLY A 101 -0.33 15.63 16.33
C GLY A 101 -0.35 15.77 17.86
N ALA A 102 0.68 15.29 18.57
CA ALA A 102 0.86 15.50 20.00
C ALA A 102 1.15 16.97 20.32
N GLN A 103 2.05 17.57 19.53
CA GLN A 103 2.40 18.98 19.66
C GLN A 103 1.22 19.88 19.31
N LEU A 104 0.49 19.56 18.22
CA LEU A 104 -0.71 20.28 17.81
C LEU A 104 -1.80 20.25 18.88
N LEU A 105 -2.07 19.10 19.48
CA LEU A 105 -3.01 18.95 20.57
C LEU A 105 -2.59 19.84 21.75
N ALA A 106 -1.36 19.72 22.24
CA ALA A 106 -0.87 20.51 23.38
C ALA A 106 -0.94 22.02 23.10
N PHE A 107 -0.46 22.46 21.93
CA PHE A 107 -0.50 23.86 21.50
C PHE A 107 -1.92 24.41 21.40
N SER A 108 -2.86 23.63 20.84
CA SER A 108 -4.26 24.04 20.64
C SER A 108 -5.02 24.23 21.94
N VAL A 109 -4.61 23.54 23.02
CA VAL A 109 -5.29 23.62 24.33
C VAL A 109 -4.50 24.39 25.39
N GLY A 110 -3.53 25.23 24.97
CA GLY A 110 -2.84 26.21 25.82
C GLY A 110 -1.47 25.79 26.32
N GLY A 111 -0.89 24.70 25.84
CA GLY A 111 0.48 24.31 26.11
C GLY A 111 1.50 25.07 25.23
N THR A 112 2.78 24.91 25.53
CA THR A 112 3.87 25.49 24.73
C THR A 112 4.70 24.39 24.08
N VAL A 113 4.98 24.57 22.79
CA VAL A 113 5.88 23.74 21.99
C VAL A 113 7.06 24.60 21.57
N SER A 114 8.27 24.09 21.73
CA SER A 114 9.50 24.83 21.40
C SER A 114 10.54 23.87 20.82
N PRO A 115 11.53 24.39 20.07
CA PRO A 115 12.66 23.59 19.62
C PRO A 115 13.38 22.87 20.76
N CYS A 116 13.80 21.64 20.49
CA CYS A 116 14.62 20.88 21.44
C CYS A 116 16.04 21.44 21.55
N ASN A 117 16.63 21.41 22.74
CA ASN A 117 18.07 21.62 22.89
C ASN A 117 18.89 20.49 22.23
N VAL A 118 18.37 19.26 22.32
CA VAL A 118 18.91 18.05 21.67
C VAL A 118 17.76 17.35 20.96
N SER A 119 17.85 17.24 19.64
CA SER A 119 16.88 16.48 18.84
C SER A 119 17.01 14.99 19.09
N GLU A 120 15.89 14.26 19.03
CA GLU A 120 15.89 12.81 19.20
C GLU A 120 15.48 12.11 17.89
N TYR A 121 16.38 11.24 17.41
CA TYR A 121 16.17 10.41 16.22
C TYR A 121 16.52 8.95 16.52
N GLY A 122 15.65 8.03 16.11
CA GLY A 122 15.87 6.60 16.27
C GLY A 122 15.24 5.99 17.53
N LYS A 123 15.67 4.77 17.83
CA LYS A 123 15.17 4.00 18.99
C LYS A 123 15.66 4.60 20.29
N THR A 124 14.76 5.15 21.08
CA THR A 124 15.08 5.85 22.35
C THR A 124 14.41 5.13 23.51
N LYS A 125 15.16 4.95 24.61
CA LYS A 125 14.61 4.43 25.87
C LYS A 125 13.76 5.50 26.55
N MET A 126 12.61 5.11 27.08
CA MET A 126 11.71 5.99 27.82
C MET A 126 11.17 5.31 29.07
N LYS A 127 10.93 6.10 30.10
CA LYS A 127 10.25 5.67 31.33
C LYS A 127 8.80 6.09 31.27
N VAL A 128 7.88 5.15 31.52
CA VAL A 128 6.44 5.36 31.41
C VAL A 128 5.73 5.15 32.75
N ASP A 129 4.66 5.90 32.99
CA ASP A 129 3.73 5.70 34.10
C ASP A 129 2.71 4.61 33.72
N THR A 130 2.89 3.41 34.26
CA THR A 130 2.01 2.26 33.98
C THR A 130 0.60 2.38 34.56
N SER A 131 0.33 3.41 35.38
CA SER A 131 -1.03 3.75 35.82
C SER A 131 -1.85 4.46 34.73
N SER A 132 -1.19 4.98 33.70
CA SER A 132 -1.85 5.55 32.51
C SER A 132 -2.58 4.46 31.72
N PRO A 133 -3.82 4.73 31.27
CA PRO A 133 -4.55 3.79 30.38
C PRO A 133 -3.75 3.38 29.13
N LEU A 134 -2.87 4.25 28.61
CA LEU A 134 -2.04 3.94 27.43
C LEU A 134 -0.99 2.87 27.72
N TYR A 135 -0.44 2.83 28.94
CA TYR A 135 0.67 1.95 29.30
C TYR A 135 0.27 0.78 30.20
N GLN A 136 -1.03 0.57 30.38
CA GLN A 136 -1.53 -0.53 31.19
C GLN A 136 -1.05 -1.90 30.66
N GLY A 137 -0.48 -2.71 31.55
CA GLY A 137 0.06 -4.03 31.22
C GLY A 137 1.38 -3.99 30.42
N LEU A 138 2.09 -2.87 30.44
CA LEU A 138 3.44 -2.71 29.91
C LEU A 138 4.45 -2.54 31.05
N ASP A 139 5.73 -2.80 30.78
CA ASP A 139 6.83 -2.53 31.70
C ASP A 139 7.08 -1.01 31.82
N LYS A 140 7.70 -0.59 32.93
CA LYS A 140 8.03 0.83 33.19
C LYS A 140 9.07 1.40 32.22
N GLU A 141 9.88 0.55 31.60
CA GLU A 141 10.84 0.93 30.57
C GLU A 141 10.34 0.48 29.21
N GLN A 142 10.30 1.40 28.27
CA GLN A 142 9.85 1.16 26.91
C GLN A 142 10.91 1.66 25.91
N ILE A 143 10.79 1.21 24.66
CA ILE A 143 11.53 1.75 23.52
C ILE A 143 10.53 2.37 22.58
N GLY A 144 10.75 3.63 22.19
CA GLY A 144 9.96 4.33 21.18
C GLY A 144 10.85 4.86 20.06
N LEU A 145 10.34 4.87 18.84
CA LEU A 145 10.99 5.57 17.73
C LEU A 145 10.73 7.08 17.89
N MET A 146 11.77 7.84 18.22
CA MET A 146 11.74 9.30 18.20
C MET A 146 12.15 9.82 16.83
N SER A 147 11.51 10.90 16.38
CA SER A 147 11.86 11.62 15.14
C SER A 147 11.33 13.06 15.25
N HIS A 148 12.02 13.91 16.07
CA HIS A 148 11.54 15.26 16.31
C HIS A 148 12.65 16.25 16.64
N THR A 149 12.42 17.50 16.26
CA THR A 149 13.22 18.68 16.59
C THR A 149 12.52 19.62 17.57
N ASP A 150 11.20 19.48 17.72
CA ASP A 150 10.35 20.24 18.63
C ASP A 150 9.78 19.35 19.71
N GLN A 151 9.50 19.91 20.88
CA GLN A 151 8.90 19.19 22.00
C GLN A 151 7.92 20.06 22.80
N ILE A 152 7.03 19.41 23.53
CA ILE A 152 6.14 20.07 24.48
C ILE A 152 6.94 20.48 25.71
N THR A 153 7.14 21.77 25.89
CA THR A 153 7.94 22.34 27.00
C THR A 153 7.09 22.77 28.19
N VAL A 154 5.86 23.28 27.94
CA VAL A 154 4.89 23.61 28.98
C VAL A 154 3.63 22.81 28.78
N LEU A 155 3.20 22.09 29.79
CA LEU A 155 1.95 21.32 29.76
C LEU A 155 0.74 22.25 29.77
N PRO A 156 -0.32 21.92 29.02
CA PRO A 156 -1.61 22.61 29.16
C PRO A 156 -2.24 22.33 30.55
N ASP A 157 -3.12 23.20 30.97
CA ASP A 157 -3.83 23.05 32.24
C ASP A 157 -4.56 21.70 32.37
N GLY A 158 -4.34 21.03 33.51
CA GLY A 158 -4.94 19.74 33.82
C GLY A 158 -4.30 18.54 33.10
N PHE A 159 -3.20 18.74 32.38
CA PHE A 159 -2.40 17.64 31.82
C PHE A 159 -1.30 17.20 32.79
N LYS A 160 -0.91 15.93 32.67
CA LYS A 160 0.27 15.38 33.34
C LYS A 160 1.16 14.64 32.34
N SER A 161 2.46 14.69 32.56
CA SER A 161 3.44 13.86 31.86
C SER A 161 3.34 12.41 32.34
N VAL A 162 3.31 11.45 31.41
CA VAL A 162 3.20 10.00 31.70
C VAL A 162 4.26 9.18 30.98
N ALA A 163 5.13 9.82 30.19
CA ALA A 163 6.36 9.23 29.70
C ALA A 163 7.42 10.30 29.51
N LYS A 164 8.70 9.92 29.71
CA LYS A 164 9.85 10.79 29.51
C LYS A 164 11.06 10.01 29.00
N THR A 165 11.90 10.69 28.22
CA THR A 165 13.26 10.29 27.89
C THR A 165 14.26 11.15 28.66
N ASP A 166 15.54 10.98 28.40
CA ASP A 166 16.58 11.84 29.01
C ASP A 166 16.53 13.28 28.45
N ASN A 167 16.05 13.48 27.18
CA ASN A 167 16.02 14.79 26.53
C ASN A 167 14.58 15.32 26.32
N CYS A 168 13.55 14.47 26.40
CA CYS A 168 12.15 14.85 26.24
C CYS A 168 11.36 14.56 27.52
N PRO A 169 11.15 15.56 28.41
CA PRO A 169 10.47 15.38 29.69
C PRO A 169 8.97 15.08 29.54
N ASN A 170 8.37 15.42 28.40
CA ASN A 170 6.96 15.24 28.08
C ASN A 170 6.78 14.35 26.86
N ALA A 171 7.49 13.22 26.81
CA ALA A 171 7.39 12.25 25.71
C ALA A 171 6.00 11.62 25.57
N SER A 172 5.18 11.66 26.63
CA SER A 172 3.74 11.39 26.57
C SER A 172 3.02 12.20 27.65
N ILE A 173 1.89 12.78 27.28
CA ILE A 173 1.05 13.58 28.16
C ILE A 173 -0.41 13.13 28.11
N GLN A 174 -1.17 13.36 29.14
CA GLN A 174 -2.59 13.05 29.17
C GLN A 174 -3.41 13.99 30.04
N ASN A 175 -4.69 14.17 29.63
CA ASN A 175 -5.76 14.69 30.45
C ASN A 175 -6.92 13.67 30.41
N THR A 176 -7.02 12.84 31.42
CA THR A 176 -8.01 11.74 31.47
C THR A 176 -9.45 12.24 31.58
N LYS A 177 -9.69 13.42 32.20
CA LYS A 177 -11.02 14.02 32.30
C LYS A 177 -11.55 14.45 30.94
N ARG A 178 -10.70 15.05 30.11
CA ARG A 178 -11.01 15.46 28.75
C ARG A 178 -10.80 14.35 27.72
N LYS A 179 -10.29 13.19 28.11
CA LYS A 179 -9.92 12.07 27.24
C LYS A 179 -8.91 12.46 26.14
N LEU A 180 -7.99 13.38 26.45
CA LEU A 180 -6.96 13.86 25.54
C LEU A 180 -5.61 13.22 25.92
N TYR A 181 -4.96 12.58 24.95
CA TYR A 181 -3.72 11.84 25.08
C TYR A 181 -2.75 12.24 23.97
N ALA A 182 -1.46 12.23 24.25
CA ALA A 182 -0.45 12.55 23.27
C ALA A 182 0.84 11.76 23.51
N VAL A 183 1.49 11.35 22.42
CA VAL A 183 2.81 10.67 22.43
C VAL A 183 3.71 11.35 21.40
N GLN A 184 4.95 11.70 21.80
CA GLN A 184 5.93 12.33 20.92
C GLN A 184 6.58 11.34 19.95
N TYR A 185 6.65 10.07 20.33
CA TYR A 185 7.20 8.97 19.52
C TYR A 185 6.15 8.36 18.61
N HIS A 186 6.59 7.49 17.72
CA HIS A 186 5.76 6.79 16.73
C HIS A 186 5.39 5.37 17.20
N PRO A 187 4.19 5.13 17.76
CA PRO A 187 3.77 3.80 18.19
C PRO A 187 3.38 2.89 17.02
N GLU A 188 3.11 3.45 15.85
CA GLU A 188 2.65 2.71 14.66
C GLU A 188 3.73 1.90 13.96
N VAL A 189 5.02 2.24 14.18
CA VAL A 189 6.16 1.62 13.47
C VAL A 189 6.75 0.43 14.24
N GLU A 190 7.39 -0.50 13.52
CA GLU A 190 8.02 -1.70 14.11
C GLU A 190 9.17 -1.36 15.06
N SER A 191 9.83 -0.23 14.87
CA SER A 191 10.89 0.24 15.74
C SER A 191 10.44 0.61 17.15
N THR A 192 9.12 0.66 17.39
CA THR A 192 8.47 0.76 18.71
C THR A 192 7.85 -0.60 19.07
N PRO A 193 8.57 -1.51 19.75
CA PRO A 193 8.16 -2.92 19.88
C PRO A 193 6.76 -3.13 20.50
N ASN A 194 6.37 -2.28 21.46
CA ASN A 194 5.06 -2.32 22.11
C ASN A 194 4.06 -1.31 21.55
N GLY A 195 4.35 -0.71 20.39
CA GLY A 195 3.53 0.36 19.81
C GLY A 195 2.10 -0.06 19.50
N THR A 196 1.91 -1.22 18.89
CA THR A 196 0.56 -1.78 18.65
C THR A 196 -0.22 -1.98 19.96
N LYS A 197 0.45 -2.38 21.06
CA LYS A 197 -0.21 -2.54 22.37
C LYS A 197 -0.63 -1.19 22.95
N ILE A 198 0.16 -0.13 22.74
CA ILE A 198 -0.17 1.24 23.15
C ILE A 198 -1.38 1.75 22.37
N ILE A 199 -1.42 1.55 21.03
CA ILE A 199 -2.58 1.88 20.21
C ILE A 199 -3.80 1.08 20.68
N ARG A 200 -3.67 -0.24 20.88
CA ARG A 200 -4.73 -1.09 21.41
C ARG A 200 -5.26 -0.58 22.76
N ASN A 201 -4.38 -0.17 23.65
CA ASN A 201 -4.78 0.40 24.93
C ASN A 201 -5.59 1.70 24.77
N PHE A 202 -5.23 2.58 23.83
CA PHE A 202 -6.04 3.73 23.50
C PHE A 202 -7.44 3.30 23.02
N LEU A 203 -7.53 2.36 22.09
CA LEU A 203 -8.79 1.89 21.51
C LEU A 203 -9.70 1.27 22.58
N TYR A 204 -9.19 0.37 23.40
CA TYR A 204 -10.01 -0.41 24.33
C TYR A 204 -10.15 0.23 25.71
N ASN A 205 -9.08 0.82 26.26
CA ASN A 205 -9.13 1.40 27.60
C ASN A 205 -9.70 2.82 27.61
N VAL A 206 -9.48 3.59 26.52
CA VAL A 206 -9.90 4.98 26.43
C VAL A 206 -11.16 5.14 25.59
N CYS A 207 -11.15 4.67 24.33
CA CYS A 207 -12.29 4.76 23.41
C CYS A 207 -13.40 3.75 23.72
N LYS A 208 -13.10 2.68 24.50
CA LYS A 208 -14.06 1.60 24.84
C LYS A 208 -14.56 0.82 23.63
N ALA A 209 -13.69 0.65 22.64
CA ALA A 209 -14.00 -0.11 21.43
C ALA A 209 -14.49 -1.53 21.74
N LYS A 210 -15.48 -2.02 21.00
CA LYS A 210 -16.02 -3.39 21.11
C LYS A 210 -15.17 -4.41 20.33
N GLY A 211 -14.41 -3.94 19.32
CA GLY A 211 -13.64 -4.84 18.46
C GLY A 211 -14.51 -5.61 17.48
N ASP A 212 -15.50 -4.94 16.91
CA ASP A 212 -16.52 -5.51 16.03
C ASP A 212 -16.10 -5.55 14.55
N TYR A 213 -14.98 -4.90 14.20
CA TYR A 213 -14.46 -4.97 12.85
C TYR A 213 -13.81 -6.34 12.58
N ASN A 214 -14.42 -7.10 11.69
CA ASN A 214 -13.92 -8.40 11.27
C ASN A 214 -14.20 -8.67 9.80
N LEU A 215 -13.42 -9.56 9.20
CA LEU A 215 -13.48 -9.87 7.76
C LEU A 215 -14.32 -11.11 7.43
N LYS A 216 -15.07 -11.67 8.39
CA LYS A 216 -15.78 -12.95 8.20
C LYS A 216 -16.89 -12.86 7.17
N ASN A 217 -17.66 -11.79 7.17
CA ASN A 217 -18.78 -11.59 6.24
C ASN A 217 -18.45 -10.60 5.11
N LEU A 218 -17.19 -10.15 5.04
CA LEU A 218 -16.77 -9.11 4.11
C LEU A 218 -17.08 -9.46 2.64
N GLU A 219 -16.86 -10.71 2.25
CA GLU A 219 -17.18 -11.19 0.90
C GLU A 219 -18.64 -10.92 0.54
N GLN A 220 -19.58 -11.33 1.41
CA GLN A 220 -21.02 -11.15 1.18
C GLN A 220 -21.43 -9.68 1.13
N GLU A 221 -20.91 -8.88 2.05
CA GLU A 221 -21.17 -7.44 2.08
C GLU A 221 -20.69 -6.74 0.79
N LEU A 222 -19.51 -7.11 0.28
CA LEU A 222 -18.98 -6.58 -0.97
C LEU A 222 -19.83 -7.02 -2.17
N ILE A 223 -20.24 -8.28 -2.22
CA ILE A 223 -21.12 -8.80 -3.30
C ILE A 223 -22.45 -8.06 -3.31
N GLU A 224 -23.09 -7.84 -2.17
CA GLU A 224 -24.35 -7.11 -2.08
C GLU A 224 -24.20 -5.66 -2.50
N LYS A 225 -23.13 -4.98 -2.10
CA LYS A 225 -22.82 -3.61 -2.55
C LYS A 225 -22.64 -3.53 -4.05
N ILE A 226 -21.89 -4.45 -4.66
CA ILE A 226 -21.72 -4.54 -6.12
C ILE A 226 -23.06 -4.71 -6.80
N ARG A 227 -23.89 -5.67 -6.37
CA ARG A 227 -25.23 -5.92 -6.95
C ARG A 227 -26.11 -4.69 -6.89
N LYS A 228 -26.13 -4.00 -5.77
CA LYS A 228 -26.91 -2.76 -5.59
C LYS A 228 -26.42 -1.63 -6.49
N GLN A 229 -25.10 -1.51 -6.71
CA GLN A 229 -24.51 -0.46 -7.53
C GLN A 229 -24.69 -0.70 -9.02
N VAL A 230 -24.49 -1.94 -9.46
CA VAL A 230 -24.42 -2.31 -10.88
C VAL A 230 -25.82 -2.62 -11.45
N GLY A 231 -26.73 -3.17 -10.63
CA GLY A 231 -28.04 -3.66 -11.11
C GLY A 231 -27.87 -4.74 -12.18
N ASP A 232 -28.53 -4.55 -13.33
CA ASP A 232 -28.49 -5.49 -14.46
C ASP A 232 -27.45 -5.15 -15.53
N ALA A 233 -26.61 -4.13 -15.31
CA ALA A 233 -25.63 -3.67 -16.28
C ALA A 233 -24.40 -4.60 -16.37
N HIS A 234 -23.68 -4.49 -17.51
CA HIS A 234 -22.39 -5.12 -17.71
C HIS A 234 -21.24 -4.24 -17.19
N VAL A 235 -20.20 -4.90 -16.71
CA VAL A 235 -19.01 -4.28 -16.11
C VAL A 235 -17.76 -4.70 -16.87
N LEU A 236 -16.86 -3.75 -17.11
CA LEU A 236 -15.53 -3.99 -17.66
C LEU A 236 -14.49 -3.93 -16.56
N LEU A 237 -13.55 -4.85 -16.53
CA LEU A 237 -12.40 -4.87 -15.65
C LEU A 237 -11.11 -5.06 -16.44
N GLY A 238 -10.14 -4.16 -16.24
CA GLY A 238 -8.76 -4.39 -16.64
C GLY A 238 -8.07 -5.36 -15.66
N LEU A 239 -7.77 -6.57 -16.13
CA LEU A 239 -7.15 -7.60 -15.31
C LEU A 239 -5.63 -7.55 -15.48
N SER A 240 -4.90 -7.11 -14.46
CA SER A 240 -3.44 -7.04 -14.49
C SER A 240 -2.75 -8.34 -14.05
N GLY A 241 -3.51 -9.34 -13.58
CA GLY A 241 -2.97 -10.55 -12.94
C GLY A 241 -2.41 -10.33 -11.53
N GLY A 242 -2.45 -9.10 -11.00
CA GLY A 242 -2.14 -8.80 -9.60
C GLY A 242 -3.22 -9.31 -8.64
N VAL A 243 -2.88 -9.39 -7.34
CA VAL A 243 -3.82 -9.87 -6.29
C VAL A 243 -5.11 -9.07 -6.31
N ASP A 244 -5.01 -7.74 -6.35
CA ASP A 244 -6.13 -6.83 -6.17
C ASP A 244 -7.12 -6.93 -7.34
N SER A 245 -6.63 -6.90 -8.60
CA SER A 245 -7.47 -7.10 -9.78
C SER A 245 -8.08 -8.49 -9.85
N SER A 246 -7.35 -9.52 -9.38
CA SER A 246 -7.85 -10.91 -9.37
C SER A 246 -8.97 -11.10 -8.34
N VAL A 247 -8.82 -10.53 -7.14
CA VAL A 247 -9.88 -10.56 -6.12
C VAL A 247 -11.10 -9.74 -6.57
N CYS A 248 -10.88 -8.59 -7.22
CA CYS A 248 -11.93 -7.78 -7.81
C CYS A 248 -12.71 -8.58 -8.86
N ALA A 249 -12.02 -9.29 -9.78
CA ALA A 249 -12.65 -10.16 -10.79
C ALA A 249 -13.50 -11.26 -10.15
N ALA A 250 -12.97 -11.95 -9.13
CA ALA A 250 -13.68 -13.02 -8.46
C ALA A 250 -14.92 -12.53 -7.69
N LEU A 251 -14.86 -11.35 -7.05
CA LEU A 251 -16.02 -10.72 -6.40
C LEU A 251 -17.10 -10.35 -7.42
N LEU A 252 -16.70 -9.71 -8.53
CA LEU A 252 -17.61 -9.31 -9.60
C LEU A 252 -18.25 -10.51 -10.29
N SER A 253 -17.49 -11.55 -10.60
CA SER A 253 -18.01 -12.79 -11.21
C SER A 253 -19.13 -13.42 -10.34
N LYS A 254 -18.97 -13.42 -9.00
CA LYS A 254 -20.02 -13.89 -8.07
C LYS A 254 -21.18 -12.91 -7.92
N ALA A 255 -20.91 -11.61 -7.98
CA ALA A 255 -21.94 -10.60 -7.80
C ALA A 255 -22.86 -10.47 -9.02
N ILE A 256 -22.29 -10.51 -10.21
CA ILE A 256 -22.96 -10.25 -11.51
C ILE A 256 -22.63 -11.36 -12.53
N PRO A 257 -23.05 -12.62 -12.31
CA PRO A 257 -22.72 -13.75 -13.17
C PRO A 257 -23.03 -13.45 -14.66
N GLY A 258 -22.11 -13.81 -15.57
CA GLY A 258 -22.22 -13.61 -17.01
C GLY A 258 -22.16 -12.16 -17.51
N ARG A 259 -21.98 -11.17 -16.62
CA ARG A 259 -22.00 -9.74 -16.98
C ARG A 259 -20.69 -9.01 -16.74
N LEU A 260 -19.63 -9.74 -16.39
CA LEU A 260 -18.29 -9.21 -16.23
C LEU A 260 -17.44 -9.50 -17.46
N HIS A 261 -16.86 -8.46 -18.04
CA HIS A 261 -15.86 -8.55 -19.10
C HIS A 261 -14.48 -8.23 -18.51
N CYS A 262 -13.57 -9.20 -18.54
CA CYS A 262 -12.20 -9.05 -18.06
C CYS A 262 -11.25 -8.95 -19.25
N VAL A 263 -10.61 -7.81 -19.44
CA VAL A 263 -9.58 -7.62 -20.47
C VAL A 263 -8.21 -7.76 -19.83
N PHE A 264 -7.49 -8.79 -20.23
CA PHE A 264 -6.09 -9.05 -19.86
C PHE A 264 -5.18 -8.69 -21.04
N VAL A 265 -4.34 -7.67 -20.87
CA VAL A 265 -3.36 -7.25 -21.88
C VAL A 265 -2.05 -7.97 -21.63
N ASP A 266 -1.75 -8.93 -22.48
CA ASP A 266 -0.45 -9.61 -22.51
C ASP A 266 0.54 -8.80 -23.33
N HIS A 267 1.31 -7.97 -22.66
CA HIS A 267 2.27 -7.05 -23.27
C HIS A 267 3.66 -7.65 -23.49
N GLY A 268 3.83 -8.96 -23.28
CA GLY A 268 5.12 -9.64 -23.45
C GLY A 268 6.17 -9.41 -22.35
N LEU A 269 5.93 -8.45 -21.45
CA LEU A 269 6.83 -8.13 -20.31
C LEU A 269 6.40 -8.85 -19.02
N MET A 270 5.62 -9.92 -19.14
CA MET A 270 5.17 -10.75 -18.03
C MET A 270 6.28 -11.76 -17.63
N ARG A 271 6.13 -12.35 -16.44
CA ARG A 271 6.96 -13.49 -16.04
C ARG A 271 6.72 -14.68 -16.98
N LYS A 272 7.66 -15.60 -17.02
CA LYS A 272 7.51 -16.85 -17.79
C LYS A 272 6.22 -17.57 -17.42
N ASN A 273 5.41 -17.92 -18.42
CA ASN A 273 4.12 -18.61 -18.35
C ASN A 273 2.99 -17.84 -17.60
N GLU A 274 3.22 -16.58 -17.20
CA GLU A 274 2.28 -15.86 -16.34
C GLU A 274 0.93 -15.60 -17.03
N GLY A 275 0.93 -15.30 -18.35
CA GLY A 275 -0.31 -15.12 -19.10
C GLY A 275 -1.19 -16.37 -19.11
N ASP A 276 -0.58 -17.54 -19.33
CA ASP A 276 -1.28 -18.82 -19.35
C ASP A 276 -1.79 -19.22 -17.95
N GLU A 277 -0.99 -18.95 -16.91
CA GLU A 277 -1.40 -19.16 -15.52
C GLU A 277 -2.62 -18.31 -15.14
N ILE A 278 -2.67 -17.06 -15.63
CA ILE A 278 -3.81 -16.16 -15.38
C ILE A 278 -5.06 -16.69 -16.12
N GLU A 279 -4.95 -17.00 -17.39
CA GLU A 279 -6.06 -17.53 -18.19
C GLU A 279 -6.63 -18.82 -17.56
N GLU A 280 -5.78 -19.75 -17.17
CA GLU A 280 -6.17 -20.99 -16.48
C GLU A 280 -6.87 -20.74 -15.15
N ALA A 281 -6.45 -19.72 -14.39
CA ALA A 281 -7.05 -19.40 -13.09
C ALA A 281 -8.48 -18.84 -13.20
N PHE A 282 -8.84 -18.25 -14.30
CA PHE A 282 -10.14 -17.62 -14.51
C PHE A 282 -11.10 -18.42 -15.44
N LYS A 283 -10.63 -19.54 -16.01
CA LYS A 283 -11.41 -20.33 -16.99
C LYS A 283 -12.75 -20.87 -16.46
N ASP A 284 -12.80 -21.20 -15.17
CA ASP A 284 -13.98 -21.79 -14.51
C ASP A 284 -14.88 -20.72 -13.85
N MET A 285 -14.54 -19.44 -13.96
CA MET A 285 -15.33 -18.35 -13.41
C MET A 285 -16.38 -17.86 -14.43
N ASP A 286 -17.54 -17.48 -13.93
CA ASP A 286 -18.62 -16.96 -14.76
C ASP A 286 -18.35 -15.51 -15.16
N LEU A 287 -17.48 -15.33 -16.16
CA LEU A 287 -17.05 -14.05 -16.73
C LEU A 287 -16.60 -14.22 -18.19
N HIS A 288 -16.55 -13.13 -18.93
CA HIS A 288 -15.99 -13.08 -20.27
C HIS A 288 -14.51 -12.69 -20.21
N PHE A 289 -13.62 -13.67 -20.34
CA PHE A 289 -12.17 -13.43 -20.33
C PHE A 289 -11.66 -13.12 -21.74
N ILE A 290 -11.03 -11.97 -21.92
CA ILE A 290 -10.46 -11.49 -23.18
C ILE A 290 -8.96 -11.30 -23.00
N ARG A 291 -8.15 -12.20 -23.57
CA ARG A 291 -6.68 -12.04 -23.62
C ARG A 291 -6.30 -11.33 -24.91
N VAL A 292 -5.63 -10.20 -24.78
CA VAL A 292 -5.11 -9.42 -25.90
C VAL A 292 -3.61 -9.60 -25.98
N ASN A 293 -3.12 -10.34 -26.97
CA ASN A 293 -1.68 -10.45 -27.22
C ASN A 293 -1.19 -9.17 -27.90
N ALA A 294 -0.43 -8.37 -27.16
CA ALA A 294 0.09 -7.07 -27.58
C ALA A 294 1.63 -7.00 -27.55
N GLU A 295 2.34 -8.14 -27.38
CA GLU A 295 3.80 -8.20 -27.26
C GLU A 295 4.52 -7.34 -28.31
N ASP A 296 4.26 -7.58 -29.59
CA ASP A 296 4.94 -6.88 -30.68
C ASP A 296 4.67 -5.37 -30.65
N ARG A 297 3.47 -4.96 -30.27
CA ARG A 297 3.11 -3.55 -30.14
C ARG A 297 3.93 -2.85 -29.07
N PHE A 298 4.03 -3.44 -27.88
CA PHE A 298 4.83 -2.88 -26.79
C PHE A 298 6.33 -2.88 -27.10
N LEU A 299 6.85 -3.95 -27.70
CA LEU A 299 8.26 -4.02 -28.10
C LEU A 299 8.61 -2.96 -29.15
N ASN A 300 7.74 -2.73 -30.13
CA ASN A 300 7.96 -1.68 -31.14
C ASN A 300 7.95 -0.28 -30.50
N ALA A 301 7.04 -0.01 -29.57
CA ALA A 301 6.99 1.28 -28.88
C ALA A 301 8.18 1.54 -27.95
N LEU A 302 8.81 0.46 -27.43
CA LEU A 302 9.95 0.52 -26.52
C LEU A 302 11.32 0.48 -27.23
N LYS A 303 11.34 0.34 -28.56
CA LYS A 303 12.57 0.25 -29.34
C LYS A 303 13.45 1.48 -29.16
N GLY A 304 14.72 1.29 -28.77
CA GLY A 304 15.69 2.35 -28.51
C GLY A 304 15.44 3.13 -27.21
N VAL A 305 14.51 2.69 -26.34
CA VAL A 305 14.21 3.37 -25.07
C VAL A 305 14.97 2.72 -23.93
N GLU A 306 15.91 3.46 -23.33
CA GLU A 306 16.75 2.99 -22.21
C GLU A 306 16.31 3.56 -20.86
N ASP A 307 15.84 4.83 -20.83
CA ASP A 307 15.45 5.54 -19.63
C ASP A 307 14.24 4.89 -18.92
N PRO A 308 14.34 4.55 -17.62
CA PRO A 308 13.30 3.84 -16.88
C PRO A 308 11.96 4.58 -16.82
N GLU A 309 11.99 5.90 -16.67
CA GLU A 309 10.76 6.69 -16.57
C GLU A 309 10.05 6.80 -17.93
N LYS A 310 10.82 6.89 -19.02
CA LYS A 310 10.26 6.82 -20.38
C LYS A 310 9.64 5.45 -20.65
N LYS A 311 10.31 4.36 -20.26
CA LYS A 311 9.73 3.00 -20.36
C LYS A 311 8.38 2.91 -19.64
N ARG A 312 8.30 3.35 -18.39
CA ARG A 312 7.06 3.34 -17.61
C ARG A 312 5.93 4.12 -18.29
N LYS A 313 6.23 5.33 -18.79
CA LYS A 313 5.26 6.18 -19.48
C LYS A 313 4.76 5.53 -20.78
N ILE A 314 5.65 4.96 -21.59
CA ILE A 314 5.30 4.30 -22.84
C ILE A 314 4.45 3.05 -22.57
N ILE A 315 4.87 2.19 -21.63
CA ILE A 315 4.12 0.99 -21.26
C ILE A 315 2.73 1.36 -20.75
N GLY A 316 2.63 2.37 -19.88
CA GLY A 316 1.34 2.85 -19.37
C GLY A 316 0.44 3.40 -20.47
N ALA A 317 0.96 4.20 -21.40
CA ALA A 317 0.21 4.76 -22.52
C ALA A 317 -0.27 3.66 -23.47
N GLU A 318 0.61 2.73 -23.84
CA GLU A 318 0.22 1.62 -24.74
C GLU A 318 -0.80 0.68 -24.09
N PHE A 319 -0.69 0.45 -22.78
CA PHE A 319 -1.71 -0.31 -22.05
C PHE A 319 -3.09 0.33 -22.16
N VAL A 320 -3.18 1.65 -21.95
CA VAL A 320 -4.43 2.40 -22.10
C VAL A 320 -4.98 2.30 -23.52
N ASN A 321 -4.12 2.48 -24.53
CA ASN A 321 -4.52 2.43 -25.93
C ASN A 321 -5.07 1.05 -26.34
N VAL A 322 -4.43 -0.04 -25.89
CA VAL A 322 -4.89 -1.42 -26.14
C VAL A 322 -6.20 -1.68 -25.43
N PHE A 323 -6.28 -1.30 -24.15
CA PHE A 323 -7.49 -1.47 -23.35
C PHE A 323 -8.68 -0.72 -23.95
N GLN A 324 -8.47 0.51 -24.41
CA GLN A 324 -9.49 1.30 -25.09
C GLN A 324 -10.00 0.62 -26.38
N ALA A 325 -9.08 0.18 -27.23
CA ALA A 325 -9.45 -0.47 -28.49
C ALA A 325 -10.28 -1.75 -28.27
N GLU A 326 -10.05 -2.47 -27.17
CA GLU A 326 -10.88 -3.63 -26.82
C GLU A 326 -12.23 -3.20 -26.23
N THR A 327 -12.27 -2.13 -25.45
CA THR A 327 -13.51 -1.61 -24.87
C THR A 327 -14.49 -1.11 -25.94
N GLU A 328 -13.99 -0.48 -26.99
CA GLU A 328 -14.82 0.02 -28.12
C GLU A 328 -15.58 -1.09 -28.85
N LYS A 329 -15.14 -2.35 -28.72
CA LYS A 329 -15.83 -3.53 -29.27
C LYS A 329 -17.00 -4.00 -28.40
N LEU A 330 -17.12 -3.50 -27.17
CA LEU A 330 -18.10 -3.92 -26.17
C LEU A 330 -19.21 -2.88 -26.07
N HIS A 331 -20.40 -3.19 -26.60
CA HIS A 331 -21.50 -2.21 -26.73
C HIS A 331 -22.38 -2.04 -25.50
N ASP A 332 -22.44 -3.06 -24.61
CA ASP A 332 -23.39 -3.10 -23.49
C ASP A 332 -22.76 -2.79 -22.11
N VAL A 333 -21.49 -2.38 -22.09
CA VAL A 333 -20.77 -2.11 -20.84
C VAL A 333 -21.07 -0.71 -20.34
N LYS A 334 -21.58 -0.62 -19.10
CA LYS A 334 -21.95 0.65 -18.47
C LYS A 334 -21.04 1.07 -17.33
N PHE A 335 -20.35 0.15 -16.71
CA PHE A 335 -19.45 0.41 -15.58
C PHE A 335 -18.03 -0.06 -15.85
N LEU A 336 -17.08 0.71 -15.34
CA LEU A 336 -15.67 0.31 -15.24
C LEU A 336 -15.38 -0.17 -13.82
N ALA A 337 -14.82 -1.37 -13.67
CA ALA A 337 -14.33 -1.82 -12.39
C ALA A 337 -12.82 -1.56 -12.24
N GLN A 338 -12.41 -1.22 -11.03
CA GLN A 338 -11.00 -1.01 -10.67
C GLN A 338 -10.66 -1.73 -9.36
N GLY A 339 -9.49 -2.33 -9.31
CA GLY A 339 -8.93 -2.97 -8.11
C GLY A 339 -8.26 -1.98 -7.15
N THR A 340 -8.74 -0.74 -7.08
CA THR A 340 -8.25 0.29 -6.15
C THR A 340 -8.36 -0.20 -4.72
N ILE A 341 -7.31 -0.04 -3.92
CA ILE A 341 -7.27 -0.38 -2.51
C ILE A 341 -7.11 0.87 -1.64
N TYR A 342 -7.28 0.74 -0.32
CA TYR A 342 -7.31 1.89 0.58
C TYR A 342 -6.01 2.72 0.60
N PRO A 343 -4.80 2.14 0.55
CA PRO A 343 -3.57 2.91 0.39
C PRO A 343 -3.58 3.86 -0.82
N ASP A 344 -4.07 3.40 -1.98
CA ASP A 344 -4.17 4.24 -3.19
C ASP A 344 -5.05 5.48 -2.96
N VAL A 345 -6.13 5.30 -2.18
CA VAL A 345 -7.05 6.40 -1.80
C VAL A 345 -6.39 7.40 -0.87
N ILE A 346 -5.67 6.90 0.14
CA ILE A 346 -4.98 7.76 1.12
C ILE A 346 -3.87 8.57 0.44
N GLU A 347 -3.08 7.95 -0.43
CA GLU A 347 -2.00 8.60 -1.16
C GLU A 347 -2.49 9.67 -2.14
N SER A 348 -3.67 9.47 -2.78
CA SER A 348 -4.24 10.43 -3.73
C SER A 348 -4.90 11.64 -3.08
N GLY A 349 -4.82 11.83 -1.75
CA GLY A 349 -5.24 13.06 -1.04
C GLY A 349 -6.74 13.26 -0.88
N GLY A 350 -7.52 12.22 -0.91
CA GLY A 350 -8.89 12.12 -0.34
C GLY A 350 -10.01 12.99 -0.92
N SER A 351 -9.82 14.18 -1.44
CA SER A 351 -10.95 15.03 -1.86
C SER A 351 -10.70 16.11 -2.91
N LYS A 352 -9.46 16.39 -3.29
CA LYS A 352 -9.17 17.46 -4.28
C LYS A 352 -8.41 17.03 -5.54
N ALA A 353 -7.98 15.80 -5.62
CA ALA A 353 -7.28 15.29 -6.79
C ALA A 353 -7.85 13.94 -7.20
N ALA A 354 -8.86 13.97 -8.06
CA ALA A 354 -8.99 12.94 -9.08
C ALA A 354 -7.79 13.00 -10.04
N THR A 355 -6.60 13.26 -9.51
CA THR A 355 -5.34 13.14 -10.23
C THR A 355 -4.86 11.73 -9.94
N ILE A 356 -5.42 10.82 -10.68
CA ILE A 356 -5.05 9.44 -10.80
C ILE A 356 -3.53 9.38 -10.97
N LYS A 357 -2.83 8.80 -10.00
CA LYS A 357 -1.42 8.43 -10.17
C LYS A 357 -1.33 7.56 -11.42
N SER A 358 -0.54 7.99 -12.37
CA SER A 358 -0.37 7.41 -13.70
C SER A 358 0.22 5.99 -13.72
N HIS A 359 0.36 5.32 -12.58
CA HIS A 359 1.11 4.07 -12.46
C HIS A 359 0.32 2.85 -11.96
N HIS A 360 -0.84 3.03 -11.35
CA HIS A 360 -1.64 1.92 -10.80
C HIS A 360 -3.11 1.89 -11.22
N ASN A 361 -3.61 2.97 -11.80
CA ASN A 361 -4.96 3.01 -12.32
C ASN A 361 -4.93 3.51 -13.77
N VAL A 362 -5.85 3.05 -14.58
CA VAL A 362 -6.11 3.47 -15.95
C VAL A 362 -6.48 4.95 -15.97
N GLY A 363 -5.55 5.79 -15.53
CA GLY A 363 -5.67 7.25 -15.40
C GLY A 363 -5.52 8.01 -16.70
N GLY A 364 -5.75 7.33 -17.78
CA GLY A 364 -5.75 7.86 -19.10
C GLY A 364 -6.94 7.33 -19.91
N LEU A 365 -8.02 6.89 -19.24
CA LEU A 365 -9.24 6.57 -20.01
C LEU A 365 -9.63 7.80 -20.81
N PRO A 366 -9.86 7.65 -22.12
CA PRO A 366 -10.26 8.74 -22.97
C PRO A 366 -11.53 9.39 -22.43
N LYS A 367 -11.59 10.72 -22.53
CA LYS A 367 -12.76 11.50 -22.12
C LYS A 367 -14.06 11.11 -22.84
N ASP A 368 -13.94 10.33 -23.88
CA ASP A 368 -15.04 9.90 -24.75
C ASP A 368 -15.68 8.55 -24.34
N MET A 369 -15.10 7.80 -23.40
CA MET A 369 -15.73 6.61 -22.85
C MET A 369 -16.83 7.01 -21.86
N LYS A 370 -18.07 6.77 -22.25
CA LYS A 370 -19.28 7.09 -21.46
C LYS A 370 -19.64 5.95 -20.51
N PHE A 371 -18.83 5.70 -19.48
CA PHE A 371 -19.27 4.87 -18.38
C PHE A 371 -20.27 5.64 -17.51
N GLU A 372 -21.31 4.95 -17.03
CA GLU A 372 -22.25 5.50 -16.05
C GLU A 372 -21.61 5.63 -14.67
N GLY A 373 -20.57 4.85 -14.38
CA GLY A 373 -19.83 4.92 -13.12
C GLY A 373 -18.63 3.98 -13.02
N VAL A 374 -17.93 4.08 -11.88
CA VAL A 374 -16.79 3.22 -11.53
C VAL A 374 -17.18 2.34 -10.34
N VAL A 375 -16.82 1.06 -10.41
CA VAL A 375 -17.03 0.06 -9.35
C VAL A 375 -15.69 -0.28 -8.74
N GLU A 376 -15.49 0.09 -7.47
CA GLU A 376 -14.23 -0.12 -6.74
C GLU A 376 -14.49 -0.93 -5.45
N PRO A 377 -14.68 -2.25 -5.56
CA PRO A 377 -15.10 -3.07 -4.41
C PRO A 377 -14.10 -3.07 -3.27
N LEU A 378 -12.81 -2.90 -3.58
CA LEU A 378 -11.71 -3.05 -2.64
C LEU A 378 -11.23 -1.71 -2.05
N ARG A 379 -11.84 -0.58 -2.45
CA ARG A 379 -11.42 0.79 -2.14
C ARG A 379 -11.24 1.08 -0.64
N SER A 380 -11.97 0.38 0.21
CA SER A 380 -11.89 0.54 1.67
C SER A 380 -10.94 -0.43 2.36
N LEU A 381 -10.26 -1.32 1.64
CA LEU A 381 -9.47 -2.42 2.18
C LEU A 381 -7.97 -2.19 2.05
N PHE A 382 -7.21 -2.59 3.06
CA PHE A 382 -5.77 -2.76 2.94
C PHE A 382 -5.42 -4.04 2.19
N LYS A 383 -4.20 -4.13 1.67
CA LYS A 383 -3.75 -5.26 0.83
C LYS A 383 -3.85 -6.63 1.52
N ASP A 384 -3.59 -6.70 2.80
CA ASP A 384 -3.75 -7.90 3.62
C ASP A 384 -5.22 -8.25 3.85
N GLU A 385 -6.11 -7.24 3.97
CA GLU A 385 -7.55 -7.44 4.06
C GLU A 385 -8.15 -7.95 2.74
N VAL A 386 -7.63 -7.51 1.59
CA VAL A 386 -8.04 -8.00 0.26
C VAL A 386 -7.79 -9.50 0.08
N ARG A 387 -6.77 -10.04 0.72
CA ARG A 387 -6.48 -11.48 0.64
C ARG A 387 -7.53 -12.36 1.33
N ALA A 388 -8.27 -11.82 2.30
CA ALA A 388 -9.31 -12.59 3.01
C ALA A 388 -10.47 -12.99 2.08
N PRO A 389 -11.19 -12.05 1.41
CA PRO A 389 -12.20 -12.40 0.42
C PRO A 389 -11.63 -13.23 -0.74
N GLY A 390 -10.39 -13.00 -1.17
CA GLY A 390 -9.75 -13.82 -2.20
C GLY A 390 -9.69 -15.32 -1.84
N ARG A 391 -9.34 -15.62 -0.59
CA ARG A 391 -9.37 -17.01 -0.08
C ARG A 391 -10.79 -17.57 0.05
N GLN A 392 -11.74 -16.76 0.51
CA GLN A 392 -13.15 -17.16 0.65
C GLN A 392 -13.80 -17.46 -0.72
N LEU A 393 -13.39 -16.71 -1.76
CA LEU A 393 -13.83 -16.90 -3.14
C LEU A 393 -13.20 -18.10 -3.86
N GLY A 394 -12.27 -18.81 -3.19
CA GLY A 394 -11.64 -20.00 -3.76
C GLY A 394 -10.50 -19.71 -4.74
N LEU A 395 -9.99 -18.47 -4.79
CA LEU A 395 -8.79 -18.19 -5.56
C LEU A 395 -7.61 -19.03 -5.06
N ALA A 396 -6.84 -19.60 -5.97
CA ALA A 396 -5.71 -20.45 -5.62
C ALA A 396 -4.69 -19.68 -4.76
N LYS A 397 -4.11 -20.37 -3.77
CA LYS A 397 -3.18 -19.77 -2.80
C LYS A 397 -2.04 -19.01 -3.45
N ASN A 398 -1.49 -19.52 -4.55
CA ASN A 398 -0.41 -18.89 -5.32
C ASN A 398 -0.83 -17.55 -5.97
N PHE A 399 -2.13 -17.30 -6.17
CA PHE A 399 -2.66 -16.02 -6.64
C PHE A 399 -2.83 -15.03 -5.48
N VAL A 400 -3.43 -15.47 -4.38
CA VAL A 400 -3.74 -14.62 -3.23
C VAL A 400 -2.49 -14.21 -2.45
N GLU A 401 -1.48 -15.09 -2.36
CA GLU A 401 -0.22 -14.87 -1.65
C GLU A 401 0.92 -14.44 -2.57
N ARG A 402 0.61 -14.05 -3.80
CA ARG A 402 1.57 -13.58 -4.79
C ARG A 402 2.33 -12.36 -4.26
N GLN A 403 3.67 -12.37 -4.45
CA GLN A 403 4.49 -11.17 -4.19
C GLN A 403 4.13 -10.05 -5.17
N PRO A 404 4.33 -8.77 -4.80
CA PRO A 404 4.13 -7.65 -5.70
C PRO A 404 4.87 -7.84 -7.03
N PHE A 405 4.22 -7.42 -8.12
CA PHE A 405 4.82 -7.35 -9.45
C PHE A 405 4.50 -5.97 -10.03
N PRO A 406 5.50 -5.23 -10.54
CA PRO A 406 5.28 -3.89 -11.03
C PRO A 406 4.38 -3.86 -12.26
N GLY A 407 3.56 -2.82 -12.42
CA GLY A 407 2.69 -2.65 -13.59
C GLY A 407 3.43 -2.72 -14.93
N PRO A 408 4.62 -2.10 -15.10
CA PRO A 408 5.43 -2.26 -16.30
C PRO A 408 6.07 -3.64 -16.49
N GLY A 409 5.79 -4.59 -15.62
CA GLY A 409 6.32 -5.96 -15.72
C GLY A 409 7.85 -6.01 -15.63
N LEU A 410 8.44 -6.91 -16.40
CA LEU A 410 9.90 -7.07 -16.50
C LEU A 410 10.59 -5.87 -17.16
N GLY A 411 9.84 -4.94 -17.77
CA GLY A 411 10.40 -3.76 -18.41
C GLY A 411 11.23 -2.87 -17.49
N VAL A 412 10.93 -2.85 -16.18
CA VAL A 412 11.71 -2.14 -15.14
C VAL A 412 12.76 -3.03 -14.46
N ARG A 413 12.96 -4.24 -14.96
CA ARG A 413 14.00 -5.17 -14.51
C ARG A 413 15.02 -5.51 -15.61
N ILE A 414 14.91 -4.84 -16.75
CA ILE A 414 15.88 -4.87 -17.85
C ILE A 414 16.54 -3.49 -17.92
N MET A 415 17.83 -3.44 -17.61
CA MET A 415 18.63 -2.24 -17.77
C MET A 415 18.92 -2.01 -19.26
N GLY A 416 19.01 -0.74 -19.70
CA GLY A 416 19.17 -0.39 -21.10
C GLY A 416 17.94 -0.72 -21.97
N GLU A 417 18.10 -0.86 -23.27
CA GLU A 417 17.02 -1.15 -24.21
C GLU A 417 16.36 -2.52 -23.95
N ILE A 418 15.05 -2.61 -24.10
CA ILE A 418 14.28 -3.85 -24.00
C ILE A 418 14.25 -4.54 -25.37
N THR A 419 14.69 -5.79 -25.43
CA THR A 419 14.61 -6.64 -26.62
C THR A 419 13.98 -7.99 -26.26
N LYS A 420 13.44 -8.69 -27.25
CA LYS A 420 12.87 -10.03 -27.07
C LYS A 420 13.88 -11.01 -26.46
N GLU A 421 15.13 -10.96 -26.90
CA GLU A 421 16.23 -11.76 -26.34
C GLU A 421 16.44 -11.48 -24.84
N LYS A 422 16.52 -10.19 -24.45
CA LYS A 422 16.72 -9.80 -23.05
C LYS A 422 15.53 -10.22 -22.17
N ILE A 423 14.30 -10.14 -22.70
CA ILE A 423 13.10 -10.61 -21.99
C ILE A 423 13.20 -12.10 -21.73
N GLU A 424 13.51 -12.91 -22.74
CA GLU A 424 13.62 -14.36 -22.62
C GLU A 424 14.71 -14.77 -21.61
N ILE A 425 15.87 -14.13 -21.65
CA ILE A 425 16.95 -14.33 -20.68
C ILE A 425 16.45 -14.05 -19.26
N LEU A 426 15.81 -12.89 -19.05
CA LEU A 426 15.34 -12.50 -17.73
C LEU A 426 14.20 -13.39 -17.23
N GLN A 427 13.25 -13.76 -18.09
CA GLN A 427 12.14 -14.67 -17.76
C GLN A 427 12.68 -16.02 -17.26
N ASN A 428 13.67 -16.58 -17.94
CA ASN A 428 14.26 -17.87 -17.56
C ASN A 428 15.08 -17.75 -16.27
N ALA A 429 15.88 -16.69 -16.11
CA ALA A 429 16.65 -16.45 -14.89
C ALA A 429 15.74 -16.21 -13.65
N ASP A 430 14.71 -15.39 -13.80
CA ASP A 430 13.72 -15.12 -12.74
C ASP A 430 12.94 -16.39 -12.35
N TYR A 431 12.60 -17.22 -13.34
CA TYR A 431 11.93 -18.50 -13.11
C TYR A 431 12.80 -19.42 -12.25
N ILE A 432 14.07 -19.62 -12.59
CA ILE A 432 15.01 -20.45 -11.81
C ILE A 432 15.18 -19.89 -10.40
N PHE A 433 15.35 -18.57 -10.27
CA PHE A 433 15.49 -17.93 -8.98
C PHE A 433 14.26 -18.19 -8.08
N ARG A 434 13.06 -17.98 -8.60
CA ARG A 434 11.81 -18.23 -7.87
C ARG A 434 11.61 -19.69 -7.48
N GLU A 435 11.98 -20.60 -8.39
CA GLU A 435 11.92 -22.04 -8.13
C GLU A 435 12.83 -22.45 -6.98
N GLU A 436 14.10 -22.03 -7.01
CA GLU A 436 15.08 -22.39 -5.96
C GLU A 436 14.75 -21.72 -4.61
N MET A 437 14.27 -20.48 -4.59
CA MET A 437 13.78 -19.83 -3.36
C MET A 437 12.68 -20.68 -2.71
N LYS A 438 11.71 -21.14 -3.50
CA LYS A 438 10.60 -21.99 -3.02
C LYS A 438 11.10 -23.35 -2.56
N LYS A 439 11.92 -24.04 -3.35
CA LYS A 439 12.47 -25.37 -3.07
C LYS A 439 13.29 -25.40 -1.79
N HIS A 440 14.08 -24.36 -1.55
CA HIS A 440 14.90 -24.24 -0.35
C HIS A 440 14.22 -23.51 0.80
N ARG A 441 12.91 -23.15 0.66
CA ARG A 441 12.09 -22.50 1.67
C ARG A 441 12.72 -21.19 2.21
N VAL A 442 13.42 -20.46 1.34
CA VAL A 442 13.97 -19.16 1.70
C VAL A 442 12.84 -18.15 1.79
N LYS A 443 12.66 -17.55 2.95
CA LYS A 443 11.60 -16.56 3.19
C LYS A 443 12.07 -15.17 2.79
N ALA A 444 11.33 -14.53 1.90
CA ALA A 444 11.50 -13.14 1.50
C ALA A 444 10.13 -12.55 1.15
N ASP A 445 9.94 -11.25 1.35
CA ASP A 445 8.67 -10.58 1.04
C ASP A 445 8.60 -10.19 -0.44
N GLN A 446 9.76 -9.87 -1.04
CA GLN A 446 9.90 -9.68 -2.48
C GLN A 446 11.26 -10.19 -2.96
N PHE A 447 11.29 -10.88 -4.10
CA PHE A 447 12.51 -11.35 -4.73
C PHE A 447 12.33 -11.52 -6.23
N PHE A 448 13.36 -11.19 -6.99
CA PHE A 448 13.34 -11.17 -8.45
C PHE A 448 14.76 -11.13 -9.04
N ALA A 449 14.86 -11.46 -10.30
CA ALA A 449 16.06 -11.27 -11.10
C ALA A 449 15.99 -9.93 -11.87
N VAL A 450 17.16 -9.36 -12.13
CA VAL A 450 17.36 -8.16 -12.98
C VAL A 450 18.40 -8.49 -14.03
N LEU A 451 18.11 -8.16 -15.27
CA LEU A 451 19.09 -8.21 -16.34
C LEU A 451 19.82 -6.87 -16.41
N THR A 452 21.07 -6.85 -16.02
CA THR A 452 21.93 -5.67 -16.13
C THR A 452 22.39 -5.52 -17.60
N ASP A 453 22.68 -4.29 -18.01
CA ASP A 453 23.24 -4.08 -19.35
C ASP A 453 24.75 -4.38 -19.42
N THR A 454 25.30 -4.86 -18.31
CA THR A 454 26.71 -5.24 -18.20
C THR A 454 26.94 -6.62 -18.76
N ARG A 455 27.83 -6.71 -19.73
CA ARG A 455 28.36 -8.00 -20.25
C ARG A 455 29.72 -8.28 -19.65
N SER A 456 30.02 -9.55 -19.46
CA SER A 456 31.31 -10.01 -18.94
C SER A 456 31.86 -11.17 -19.74
N VAL A 457 33.20 -11.26 -19.77
CA VAL A 457 33.86 -12.39 -20.39
C VAL A 457 33.63 -13.65 -19.56
N GLY A 458 33.20 -14.71 -20.22
CA GLY A 458 33.09 -16.08 -19.71
C GLY A 458 33.93 -17.04 -20.50
N VAL A 459 34.04 -18.28 -20.02
CA VAL A 459 34.68 -19.40 -20.71
C VAL A 459 33.72 -20.58 -20.65
N VAL A 460 33.36 -21.11 -21.83
CA VAL A 460 32.50 -22.28 -21.96
C VAL A 460 33.25 -23.30 -22.83
N GLY A 461 33.76 -24.38 -22.22
CA GLY A 461 34.73 -25.25 -22.86
C GLY A 461 35.99 -24.47 -23.22
N ASP A 462 36.41 -24.53 -24.48
CA ASP A 462 37.60 -23.83 -25.00
C ASP A 462 37.28 -22.46 -25.62
N PHE A 463 36.02 -22.00 -25.54
CA PHE A 463 35.58 -20.76 -26.18
C PHE A 463 35.34 -19.65 -25.15
N ARG A 464 35.70 -18.42 -25.52
CA ARG A 464 35.31 -17.22 -24.78
C ARG A 464 33.89 -16.82 -25.15
N THR A 465 33.10 -16.47 -24.13
CA THR A 465 31.77 -15.88 -24.29
C THR A 465 31.78 -14.46 -23.78
N TYR A 466 30.80 -13.68 -24.18
CA TYR A 466 30.58 -12.30 -23.71
C TYR A 466 29.09 -12.10 -23.47
N ASP A 467 28.64 -12.51 -22.27
CA ASP A 467 27.25 -12.68 -21.92
C ASP A 467 26.82 -11.69 -20.81
N TYR A 468 25.53 -11.54 -20.65
CA TYR A 468 24.94 -10.63 -19.67
C TYR A 468 25.17 -11.09 -18.23
N THR A 469 25.23 -10.09 -17.34
CA THR A 469 25.22 -10.30 -15.89
C THR A 469 23.79 -10.22 -15.38
N ILE A 470 23.37 -11.23 -14.61
CA ILE A 470 22.08 -11.29 -13.93
C ILE A 470 22.30 -10.92 -12.46
N ALA A 471 21.57 -9.90 -11.98
CA ALA A 471 21.52 -9.57 -10.57
C ALA A 471 20.30 -10.24 -9.92
N LEU A 472 20.53 -10.91 -8.79
CA LEU A 472 19.47 -11.48 -7.95
C LEU A 472 19.25 -10.55 -6.75
N ARG A 473 17.99 -10.26 -6.43
CA ARG A 473 17.62 -9.43 -5.30
C ARG A 473 16.52 -10.11 -4.50
N ALA A 474 16.71 -10.24 -3.19
CA ALA A 474 15.66 -10.66 -2.26
C ALA A 474 15.67 -9.75 -1.05
N VAL A 475 14.48 -9.26 -0.66
CA VAL A 475 14.31 -8.31 0.43
C VAL A 475 13.24 -8.75 1.42
N LYS A 476 13.45 -8.34 2.66
CA LYS A 476 12.46 -8.42 3.74
C LYS A 476 11.97 -7.01 4.06
N THR A 477 10.66 -6.85 4.10
CA THR A 477 10.01 -5.57 4.36
C THR A 477 8.62 -5.81 4.95
N SER A 478 8.16 -4.89 5.79
CA SER A 478 6.80 -4.92 6.33
C SER A 478 5.86 -3.92 5.64
N ASP A 479 6.41 -2.85 5.10
CA ASP A 479 5.67 -1.68 4.64
C ASP A 479 6.09 -1.18 3.25
N PHE A 480 7.11 -1.79 2.63
CA PHE A 480 7.74 -1.37 1.38
C PHE A 480 8.37 0.04 1.40
N MET A 481 8.30 0.74 2.53
CA MET A 481 8.98 2.03 2.74
C MET A 481 10.46 1.82 3.06
N THR A 482 10.75 0.79 3.85
CA THR A 482 12.09 0.34 4.21
C THR A 482 12.26 -1.14 3.89
N CYS A 483 13.48 -1.57 3.57
CA CYS A 483 13.77 -2.99 3.43
C CYS A 483 15.23 -3.32 3.78
N GLU A 484 15.42 -4.55 4.23
CA GLU A 484 16.72 -5.18 4.38
C GLU A 484 16.86 -6.30 3.34
N TYR A 485 18.10 -6.56 2.88
CA TYR A 485 18.32 -7.73 2.03
C TYR A 485 18.14 -9.03 2.84
N VAL A 486 17.69 -10.07 2.17
CA VAL A 486 17.59 -11.42 2.77
C VAL A 486 18.93 -12.11 2.63
N PRO A 487 19.57 -12.60 3.71
CA PRO A 487 20.80 -13.38 3.64
C PRO A 487 20.50 -14.79 3.10
N VAL A 488 20.34 -14.91 1.76
CA VAL A 488 20.17 -16.21 1.11
C VAL A 488 21.40 -17.07 1.36
N PRO A 489 21.26 -18.33 1.82
CA PRO A 489 22.42 -19.18 2.09
C PRO A 489 23.34 -19.31 0.88
N HIS A 490 24.65 -19.13 1.06
CA HIS A 490 25.63 -19.19 -0.05
C HIS A 490 25.54 -20.45 -0.88
N LYS A 491 25.24 -21.60 -0.25
CA LYS A 491 25.02 -22.87 -0.97
C LYS A 491 23.85 -22.75 -1.97
N VAL A 492 22.78 -22.07 -1.58
CA VAL A 492 21.59 -21.87 -2.44
C VAL A 492 21.91 -20.88 -3.55
N LEU A 493 22.61 -19.77 -3.25
CA LEU A 493 23.12 -18.84 -4.27
C LEU A 493 24.02 -19.55 -5.28
N GLY A 494 24.89 -20.46 -4.82
CA GLY A 494 25.74 -21.28 -5.71
C GLY A 494 24.93 -22.16 -6.66
N ILE A 495 23.86 -22.80 -6.16
CA ILE A 495 22.94 -23.60 -6.99
C ILE A 495 22.24 -22.71 -8.02
N MET A 496 21.70 -21.57 -7.61
CA MET A 496 21.03 -20.60 -8.50
C MET A 496 21.98 -20.12 -9.60
N SER A 497 23.20 -19.72 -9.22
CA SER A 497 24.22 -19.26 -10.17
C SER A 497 24.55 -20.33 -11.18
N THR A 498 24.81 -21.56 -10.74
CA THR A 498 25.13 -22.68 -11.61
C THR A 498 23.98 -22.99 -12.58
N ARG A 499 22.75 -23.02 -12.09
CA ARG A 499 21.59 -23.27 -12.94
C ARG A 499 21.38 -22.16 -13.97
N ILE A 500 21.42 -20.89 -13.53
CA ILE A 500 21.21 -19.75 -14.43
C ILE A 500 22.23 -19.75 -15.55
N VAL A 501 23.53 -19.91 -15.25
CA VAL A 501 24.58 -19.89 -16.26
C VAL A 501 24.49 -21.08 -17.21
N ASN A 502 24.07 -22.25 -16.74
CA ASN A 502 23.99 -23.46 -17.57
C ASN A 502 22.69 -23.57 -18.37
N GLU A 503 21.54 -23.10 -17.79
CA GLU A 503 20.23 -23.29 -18.38
C GLU A 503 19.77 -22.07 -19.21
N VAL A 504 20.32 -20.87 -18.95
CA VAL A 504 19.88 -19.62 -19.59
C VAL A 504 20.94 -19.12 -20.58
N LYS A 505 20.71 -19.35 -21.86
CA LYS A 505 21.59 -18.87 -22.91
C LYS A 505 21.68 -17.33 -22.89
N GLY A 506 22.90 -16.79 -22.90
CA GLY A 506 23.18 -15.35 -22.84
C GLY A 506 23.36 -14.80 -21.40
N ALA A 507 23.22 -15.63 -20.36
CA ALA A 507 23.55 -15.28 -18.98
C ALA A 507 24.92 -15.88 -18.60
N GLY A 508 25.95 -15.03 -18.46
CA GLY A 508 27.33 -15.47 -18.18
C GLY A 508 27.81 -15.23 -16.75
N ARG A 509 27.08 -14.44 -15.97
CA ARG A 509 27.44 -14.09 -14.59
C ARG A 509 26.22 -13.83 -13.73
N VAL A 510 26.32 -14.24 -12.46
CA VAL A 510 25.28 -13.97 -11.46
C VAL A 510 25.89 -13.19 -10.30
N VAL A 511 25.23 -12.12 -9.86
CA VAL A 511 25.57 -11.33 -8.68
C VAL A 511 24.37 -11.27 -7.74
N TYR A 512 24.59 -10.99 -6.44
CA TYR A 512 23.52 -10.83 -5.46
C TYR A 512 23.57 -9.43 -4.85
N ASP A 513 22.45 -8.69 -4.92
CA ASP A 513 22.33 -7.35 -4.38
C ASP A 513 21.99 -7.37 -2.89
N ILE A 514 22.91 -6.81 -2.08
CA ILE A 514 22.83 -6.73 -0.60
C ILE A 514 22.48 -5.33 -0.09
N THR A 515 21.98 -4.44 -0.95
CA THR A 515 21.71 -3.06 -0.57
C THR A 515 20.31 -2.91 0.05
N GLY A 516 20.23 -2.27 1.21
CA GLY A 516 18.95 -1.94 1.87
C GLY A 516 18.24 -0.73 1.27
N LYS A 517 16.99 -0.50 1.68
CA LYS A 517 16.25 0.73 1.40
C LYS A 517 15.95 1.44 2.72
N PRO A 518 16.38 2.71 2.92
CA PRO A 518 17.33 3.44 2.06
C PRO A 518 18.75 2.86 2.10
N PRO A 519 19.70 3.24 1.24
CA PRO A 519 19.58 4.30 0.21
C PRO A 519 18.99 3.83 -1.13
N ALA A 520 19.03 2.53 -1.45
CA ALA A 520 18.48 2.02 -2.70
C ALA A 520 16.95 1.92 -2.67
N THR A 521 16.33 1.77 -3.84
CA THR A 521 14.93 1.35 -3.99
C THR A 521 14.83 -0.18 -3.99
N ILE A 522 13.62 -0.74 -3.89
CA ILE A 522 13.43 -2.20 -4.00
C ILE A 522 13.66 -2.63 -5.46
N GLU A 523 12.94 -2.02 -6.41
CA GLU A 523 13.18 -2.23 -7.85
C GLU A 523 14.44 -1.45 -8.28
N TRP A 524 15.09 -1.92 -9.35
CA TRP A 524 16.32 -1.30 -9.87
C TRP A 524 16.06 -0.13 -10.83
N CYS A 525 14.87 -0.10 -11.45
CA CYS A 525 14.46 0.98 -12.34
C CYS A 525 13.13 1.60 -11.93
#